data_601d02adbef3542c03e90f24eb2af8ad
#
_entry.id   601d02adbef3542c03e90f24eb2af8ad
#
_cell.length_a   1.000
_cell.length_b   1.000
_cell.length_c   1.000
_cell.angle_alpha   90.00
_cell.angle_beta   90.00
_cell.angle_gamma   90.00
#
_symmetry.space_group_name_H-M   'P 1'
#
loop_
_entity.id
_entity.type
_entity.pdbx_description
1 polymer ?
#
loop_
_entity_poly.entity_id
_entity_poly.type
_entity_poly.pdbx_seq_one_letter_code
_entity_poly.pdbx_strand_id
1 'polypeptide(L)'
;MSTHVLIVGPSYRDLDFDQREEVRENLRIRLEEQGIRFVEYCWVWDEQDRCLLLVGTYENLNQATSWMEALQSMGFELCTRTHLPGETAEDDRKHGH
;
A
#
# COMPACT_ATOMS: atom_id res chain seq x y z
N MET A 1 -8.57 17.72 -0.46
CA MET A 1 -8.84 16.32 -0.08
C MET A 1 -7.73 15.45 -0.61
N SER A 2 -7.14 14.64 0.24
CA SER A 2 -5.99 13.83 -0.16
C SER A 2 -6.39 12.49 -0.74
N THR A 3 -5.59 11.99 -1.66
CA THR A 3 -5.77 10.67 -2.26
C THR A 3 -4.54 9.82 -1.95
N HIS A 4 -4.79 8.61 -1.49
CA HIS A 4 -3.75 7.63 -1.20
C HIS A 4 -3.56 6.72 -2.40
N VAL A 5 -2.31 6.53 -2.80
CA VAL A 5 -1.95 5.61 -3.88
C VAL A 5 -1.34 4.37 -3.26
N LEU A 6 -1.83 3.20 -3.68
CA LEU A 6 -1.42 1.92 -3.09
C LEU A 6 -1.04 0.93 -4.19
N ILE A 7 -0.03 0.11 -3.90
CA ILE A 7 0.31 -1.04 -4.73
C ILE A 7 -0.52 -2.22 -4.23
N VAL A 8 -1.15 -2.92 -5.16
CA VAL A 8 -1.96 -4.11 -4.86
C VAL A 8 -1.12 -5.36 -5.09
N GLY A 9 -0.92 -6.13 -4.03
CA GLY A 9 -0.21 -7.39 -4.10
C GLY A 9 -1.18 -8.57 -4.05
N PRO A 10 -0.63 -9.77 -3.83
CA PRO A 10 -1.45 -10.98 -3.77
C PRO A 10 -2.45 -10.99 -2.62
N SER A 11 -3.44 -11.87 -2.70
CA SER A 11 -4.43 -12.02 -1.66
C SER A 11 -3.83 -12.71 -0.44
N TYR A 12 -4.29 -12.29 0.75
CA TYR A 12 -3.98 -12.95 2.01
C TYR A 12 -4.97 -14.07 2.34
N ARG A 13 -5.99 -14.25 1.50
CA ARG A 13 -7.05 -15.21 1.80
C ARG A 13 -6.47 -16.61 1.96
N ASP A 14 -6.88 -17.28 3.03
CA ASP A 14 -6.44 -18.63 3.36
C ASP A 14 -4.96 -18.74 3.72
N LEU A 15 -4.30 -17.61 3.99
CA LEU A 15 -2.90 -17.61 4.41
C LEU A 15 -2.80 -17.41 5.92
N ASP A 16 -1.86 -18.12 6.55
CA ASP A 16 -1.57 -17.91 7.96
C ASP A 16 -0.65 -16.69 8.14
N PHE A 17 -0.30 -16.37 9.36
CA PHE A 17 0.51 -15.20 9.68
C PHE A 17 1.86 -15.22 8.96
N ASP A 18 2.55 -16.35 9.00
CA ASP A 18 3.88 -16.47 8.38
C ASP A 18 3.81 -16.33 6.87
N GLN A 19 2.77 -16.89 6.25
CA GLN A 19 2.57 -16.79 4.81
C GLN A 19 2.25 -15.35 4.39
N ARG A 20 1.51 -14.61 5.21
CA ARG A 20 1.22 -13.20 4.94
C ARG A 20 2.48 -12.35 5.03
N GLU A 21 3.34 -12.64 6.00
CA GLU A 21 4.64 -11.98 6.11
C GLU A 21 5.47 -12.22 4.87
N GLU A 22 5.45 -13.44 4.36
CA GLU A 22 6.19 -13.82 3.16
C GLU A 22 5.69 -13.05 1.94
N VAL A 23 4.36 -12.88 1.81
CA VAL A 23 3.78 -12.09 0.71
C VAL A 23 4.29 -10.65 0.74
N ARG A 24 4.29 -10.04 1.93
CA ARG A 24 4.78 -8.66 2.08
C ARG A 24 6.27 -8.56 1.74
N GLU A 25 7.05 -9.50 2.22
CA GLU A 25 8.49 -9.53 1.98
C GLU A 25 8.80 -9.71 0.50
N ASN A 26 8.06 -10.57 -0.19
CA ASN A 26 8.24 -10.79 -1.62
C ASN A 26 7.92 -9.53 -2.42
N LEU A 27 6.89 -8.81 -2.04
CA LEU A 27 6.54 -7.55 -2.71
C LEU A 27 7.65 -6.50 -2.48
N ARG A 28 8.16 -6.41 -1.25
CA ARG A 28 9.26 -5.51 -0.94
C ARG A 28 10.49 -5.83 -1.79
N ILE A 29 10.83 -7.10 -1.90
CA ILE A 29 11.99 -7.54 -2.69
C ILE A 29 11.80 -7.15 -4.16
N ARG A 30 10.61 -7.37 -4.72
CA ARG A 30 10.32 -7.01 -6.11
C ARG A 30 10.52 -5.52 -6.35
N LEU A 31 10.08 -4.69 -5.41
CA LEU A 31 10.26 -3.25 -5.52
C LEU A 31 11.73 -2.87 -5.47
N GLU A 32 12.47 -3.43 -4.52
CA GLU A 32 13.89 -3.12 -4.36
C GLU A 32 14.71 -3.58 -5.56
N GLU A 33 14.33 -4.67 -6.18
CA GLU A 33 14.97 -5.14 -7.41
C GLU A 33 14.78 -4.16 -8.57
N GLN A 34 13.70 -3.38 -8.54
CA GLN A 34 13.43 -2.34 -9.53
C GLN A 34 14.05 -1.00 -9.12
N GLY A 35 14.80 -0.96 -8.04
CA GLY A 35 15.43 0.25 -7.56
C GLY A 35 14.53 1.13 -6.70
N ILE A 36 13.39 0.61 -6.27
CA ILE A 36 12.43 1.36 -5.47
C ILE A 36 12.58 0.98 -4.00
N ARG A 37 12.88 1.96 -3.15
CA ARG A 37 12.98 1.76 -1.71
C ARG A 37 12.19 2.83 -0.99
N PHE A 38 11.38 2.41 -0.05
CA PHE A 38 10.67 3.35 0.82
C PHE A 38 11.41 3.45 2.15
N VAL A 39 11.34 4.61 2.77
CA VAL A 39 11.89 4.82 4.12
C VAL A 39 11.16 3.91 5.10
N GLU A 40 9.84 3.83 4.94
CA GLU A 40 8.99 2.94 5.72
C GLU A 40 8.05 2.21 4.79
N TYR A 41 7.79 0.93 5.08
CA TYR A 41 6.80 0.15 4.35
C TYR A 41 5.52 0.14 5.16
N CYS A 42 4.53 0.87 4.67
CA CYS A 42 3.24 1.01 5.35
C CYS A 42 2.23 0.07 4.70
N TRP A 43 1.98 -1.03 5.36
CA TRP A 43 1.01 -2.03 4.89
C TRP A 43 -0.37 -1.66 5.39
N VAL A 44 -1.33 -1.67 4.47
CA VAL A 44 -2.69 -1.20 4.75
C VAL A 44 -3.65 -2.38 4.74
N TRP A 45 -4.56 -2.41 5.70
CA TRP A 45 -5.60 -3.42 5.72
C TRP A 45 -6.57 -3.23 4.56
N ASP A 46 -7.01 -4.33 3.96
CA ASP A 46 -7.95 -4.33 2.85
C ASP A 46 -9.10 -5.29 3.18
N GLU A 47 -10.32 -4.81 3.03
CA GLU A 47 -11.50 -5.63 3.29
C GLU A 47 -11.62 -6.82 2.34
N GLN A 48 -10.92 -6.79 1.21
CA GLN A 48 -10.85 -7.90 0.26
C GLN A 48 -9.65 -8.81 0.51
N ASP A 49 -8.96 -8.60 1.63
CA ASP A 49 -7.80 -9.39 2.05
C ASP A 49 -6.64 -9.37 1.05
N ARG A 50 -6.48 -8.29 0.30
CA ARG A 50 -5.33 -8.13 -0.59
C ARG A 50 -4.18 -7.47 0.16
N CYS A 51 -2.96 -7.79 -0.23
CA CYS A 51 -1.78 -7.09 0.28
C CYS A 51 -1.75 -5.68 -0.33
N LEU A 52 -1.84 -4.66 0.49
CA LEU A 52 -1.78 -3.27 0.03
C LEU A 52 -0.60 -2.56 0.66
N LEU A 53 0.20 -1.91 -0.18
CA LEU A 53 1.33 -1.10 0.27
C LEU A 53 1.10 0.36 -0.09
N LEU A 54 1.13 1.24 0.89
CA LEU A 54 0.95 2.67 0.66
C LEU A 54 2.19 3.24 -0.03
N VAL A 55 2.00 3.81 -1.20
CA VAL A 55 3.06 4.48 -1.96
C VAL A 55 3.20 5.92 -1.51
N GLY A 56 2.08 6.62 -1.36
CA GLY A 56 2.09 8.01 -0.94
C GLY A 56 0.70 8.59 -0.90
N THR A 57 0.61 9.80 -0.36
CA THR A 57 -0.63 10.54 -0.22
C THR A 57 -0.47 11.88 -0.92
N TYR A 58 -1.41 12.21 -1.78
CA TYR A 58 -1.31 13.39 -2.64
C TYR A 58 -2.60 14.22 -2.59
N GLU A 59 -2.43 15.54 -2.57
CA GLU A 59 -3.57 16.45 -2.65
C GLU A 59 -4.28 16.33 -4.00
N ASN A 60 -3.51 16.03 -5.03
CA ASN A 60 -3.98 15.97 -6.41
C ASN A 60 -3.27 14.81 -7.10
N LEU A 61 -4.04 13.94 -7.76
CA LEU A 61 -3.46 12.79 -8.47
C LEU A 61 -2.49 13.18 -9.57
N ASN A 62 -2.62 14.39 -10.12
CA ASN A 62 -1.67 14.87 -11.13
C ASN A 62 -0.23 14.90 -10.58
N GLN A 63 -0.08 15.09 -9.28
CA GLN A 63 1.23 15.09 -8.63
C GLN A 63 1.86 13.70 -8.63
N ALA A 64 1.06 12.66 -8.73
CA ALA A 64 1.51 11.28 -8.67
C ALA A 64 1.52 10.59 -10.02
N THR A 65 1.03 11.24 -11.08
CA THR A 65 0.81 10.61 -12.39
C THR A 65 2.06 9.93 -12.93
N SER A 66 3.19 10.64 -12.95
CA SER A 66 4.44 10.09 -13.49
C SER A 66 4.90 8.88 -12.68
N TRP A 67 4.75 8.96 -11.37
CA TRP A 67 5.14 7.88 -10.47
C TRP A 67 4.24 6.66 -10.65
N MET A 68 2.93 6.90 -10.79
CA MET A 68 1.98 5.82 -11.02
C MET A 68 2.25 5.12 -12.36
N GLU A 69 2.51 5.90 -13.41
CA GLU A 69 2.84 5.34 -14.71
C GLU A 69 4.11 4.49 -14.66
N ALA A 70 5.12 4.97 -13.94
CA ALA A 70 6.36 4.23 -13.77
C ALA A 70 6.12 2.89 -13.08
N LEU A 71 5.35 2.88 -12.00
CA LEU A 71 5.04 1.65 -11.27
C LEU A 71 4.24 0.69 -12.13
N GLN A 72 3.26 1.19 -12.87
CA GLN A 72 2.45 0.36 -13.75
C GLN A 72 3.30 -0.25 -14.87
N SER A 73 4.25 0.50 -15.41
CA SER A 73 5.13 0.00 -16.47
C SER A 73 6.08 -1.08 -15.96
N MET A 74 6.33 -1.12 -14.66
CA MET A 74 7.13 -2.17 -14.01
C MET A 74 6.31 -3.41 -13.70
N GLY A 75 5.01 -3.37 -13.98
CA GLY A 75 4.13 -4.51 -13.77
C GLY A 75 3.39 -4.52 -12.45
N PHE A 76 3.42 -3.42 -11.70
CA PHE A 76 2.69 -3.33 -10.45
C PHE A 76 1.26 -2.87 -10.69
N GLU A 77 0.32 -3.48 -9.98
CA GLU A 77 -1.08 -3.06 -9.99
C GLU A 77 -1.26 -1.97 -8.94
N LEU A 78 -1.99 -0.92 -9.27
CA LEU A 78 -2.22 0.20 -8.37
C LEU A 78 -3.70 0.41 -8.12
N CYS A 79 -4.03 0.94 -6.95
CA CYS A 79 -5.37 1.45 -6.67
C CYS A 79 -5.24 2.75 -5.89
N THR A 80 -6.34 3.48 -5.81
CA THR A 80 -6.39 4.74 -5.07
C THR A 80 -7.53 4.70 -4.06
N ARG A 81 -7.34 5.39 -2.95
CA ARG A 81 -8.35 5.50 -1.90
C ARG A 81 -8.36 6.91 -1.36
N THR A 82 -9.54 7.43 -1.05
CA THR A 82 -9.66 8.72 -0.38
C THR A 82 -9.59 8.56 1.15
N HIS A 83 -9.89 7.36 1.63
CA HIS A 83 -9.77 7.01 3.04
C HIS A 83 -9.08 5.66 3.17
N LEU A 84 -8.20 5.54 4.17
CA LEU A 84 -7.58 4.27 4.47
C LEU A 84 -8.36 3.56 5.57
N PRO A 85 -8.54 2.23 5.45
CA PRO A 85 -9.18 1.47 6.52
C PRO A 85 -8.43 1.67 7.83
N GLY A 86 -9.17 1.99 8.87
CA GLY A 86 -8.58 2.17 10.18
C GLY A 86 -8.07 3.56 10.50
N GLU A 87 -8.12 4.51 9.58
CA GLU A 87 -7.70 5.89 9.86
C GLU A 87 -8.42 6.46 11.06
N THR A 88 -9.76 6.34 11.06
CA THR A 88 -10.57 6.84 12.17
C THR A 88 -10.25 6.08 13.45
N ALA A 89 -10.14 4.77 13.36
CA ALA A 89 -9.81 3.93 14.51
C ALA A 89 -8.43 4.27 15.06
N GLU A 90 -7.49 4.56 14.20
CA GLU A 90 -6.16 4.97 14.59
C GLU A 90 -6.19 6.30 15.32
N ASP A 91 -6.96 7.25 14.81
CA ASP A 91 -7.14 8.53 15.46
C ASP A 91 -7.78 8.37 16.83
N ASP A 92 -8.79 7.51 16.92
CA ASP A 92 -9.45 7.19 18.18
C ASP A 92 -8.46 6.64 19.18
N ARG A 93 -7.57 5.76 18.74
CA ARG A 93 -6.54 5.21 19.62
C ARG A 93 -5.59 6.29 20.13
N LYS A 94 -5.22 7.22 19.27
CA LYS A 94 -4.36 8.32 19.67
C LYS A 94 -5.03 9.20 20.71
N HIS A 95 -6.32 9.42 20.56
CA HIS A 95 -7.08 10.26 21.49
C HIS A 95 -7.47 9.49 22.76
N GLY A 96 -7.58 8.17 22.66
CA GLY A 96 -7.94 7.33 23.78
C GLY A 96 -6.82 7.04 24.76
N HIS A 97 -5.64 7.46 24.43
CA HIS A 97 -4.47 7.24 25.31
C HIS A 97 -4.17 8.43 26.21
#